data_8fe1249fb3503f57dd455d63bbafae8e
#
_entry.id   8fe1249fb3503f57dd455d63bbafae8e
#
_cell.length_a   1.000
_cell.length_b   1.000
_cell.length_c   1.000
_cell.angle_alpha   90.00
_cell.angle_beta   90.00
_cell.angle_gamma   90.00
#
_symmetry.space_group_name_H-M   'P 1'
#
loop_
_entity.id
_entity.type
_entity.pdbx_description
1 polymer ?
#
loop_
_entity_poly.entity_id
_entity_poly.type
_entity_poly.pdbx_seq_one_letter_code
_entity_poly.pdbx_strand_id
1 'polypeptide(L)'
;MSEGEKPRLIVVAGPNGSGKTSITQQLLMHEWMDGCVYVNPDFIARDEFGDWNAPDAVFRAAHRAAEIREGCLVDRRSLAFETVLSAPDKMDFLRRAREAGFFIRLFFVGTDDPSINAKRVAMRVMEGGHDVPIPKIIGRYTKSLAYCSVVAWLADRTYVYDNSIDNARAKLLFRASKGRLVKVYGDINPWAREITNRLLPVSSDDTALI
;
A
#
# COMPACT_ATOMS: atom_id res chain seq x y z
N MET A 1 -6.07 21.32 26.87
CA MET A 1 -5.54 20.96 25.54
C MET A 1 -6.15 19.61 25.21
N SER A 2 -7.08 19.56 24.25
CA SER A 2 -7.66 18.29 23.79
C SER A 2 -6.53 17.41 23.30
N GLU A 3 -6.48 16.14 23.70
CA GLU A 3 -5.59 15.14 23.10
C GLU A 3 -5.90 15.11 21.60
N GLY A 4 -5.07 15.79 20.81
CA GLY A 4 -5.28 15.94 19.40
C GLY A 4 -5.32 14.57 18.75
N GLU A 5 -6.33 14.34 17.94
CA GLU A 5 -6.48 13.12 17.14
C GLU A 5 -5.16 12.86 16.38
N LYS A 6 -4.60 11.66 16.52
CA LYS A 6 -3.33 11.29 15.88
C LYS A 6 -3.42 11.50 14.38
N PRO A 7 -2.42 12.13 13.74
CA PRO A 7 -2.41 12.23 12.29
C PRO A 7 -2.43 10.81 11.69
N ARG A 8 -3.17 10.66 10.60
CA ARG A 8 -3.36 9.36 9.94
C ARG A 8 -2.40 9.22 8.77
N LEU A 9 -1.78 8.05 8.67
CA LEU A 9 -1.02 7.64 7.49
C LEU A 9 -1.69 6.41 6.88
N ILE A 10 -2.27 6.57 5.70
CA ILE A 10 -2.90 5.49 4.95
C ILE A 10 -2.00 5.11 3.79
N VAL A 11 -1.59 3.85 3.74
CA VAL A 11 -0.70 3.32 2.71
C VAL A 11 -1.39 2.20 1.96
N VAL A 12 -1.58 2.36 0.66
CA VAL A 12 -2.02 1.28 -0.22
C VAL A 12 -0.79 0.72 -0.92
N ALA A 13 -0.43 -0.51 -0.59
CA ALA A 13 0.80 -1.14 -1.04
C ALA A 13 0.54 -2.43 -1.82
N GLY A 14 1.50 -2.83 -2.64
CA GLY A 14 1.46 -4.07 -3.41
C GLY A 14 2.20 -3.97 -4.72
N PRO A 15 2.53 -5.09 -5.37
CA PRO A 15 3.26 -5.13 -6.63
C PRO A 15 2.61 -4.31 -7.76
N ASN A 16 3.36 -4.01 -8.81
CA ASN A 16 2.77 -3.45 -10.03
C ASN A 16 1.69 -4.42 -10.57
N GLY A 17 0.56 -3.92 -11.04
CA GLY A 17 -0.54 -4.76 -11.56
C GLY A 17 -1.36 -5.53 -10.52
N SER A 18 -1.11 -5.36 -9.22
CA SER A 18 -1.89 -6.05 -8.16
C SER A 18 -3.31 -5.49 -7.95
N GLY A 19 -3.63 -4.30 -8.50
CA GLY A 19 -4.95 -3.68 -8.35
C GLY A 19 -5.06 -2.71 -7.18
N LYS A 20 -3.97 -2.09 -6.73
CA LYS A 20 -3.96 -1.06 -5.68
C LYS A 20 -4.98 0.04 -5.93
N THR A 21 -5.02 0.55 -7.16
CA THR A 21 -5.89 1.68 -7.54
C THR A 21 -7.36 1.39 -7.26
N SER A 22 -7.82 0.14 -7.46
CA SER A 22 -9.20 -0.23 -7.15
C SER A 22 -9.50 -0.17 -5.64
N ILE A 23 -8.55 -0.56 -4.79
CA ILE A 23 -8.68 -0.40 -3.33
C ILE A 23 -8.61 1.07 -2.94
N THR A 24 -7.69 1.83 -3.55
CA THR A 24 -7.59 3.28 -3.30
C THR A 24 -8.88 4.00 -3.63
N GLN A 25 -9.51 3.71 -4.77
CA GLN A 25 -10.79 4.33 -5.17
C GLN A 25 -11.89 4.07 -4.13
N GLN A 26 -11.96 2.87 -3.56
CA GLN A 26 -12.91 2.57 -2.47
C GLN A 26 -12.56 3.36 -1.20
N LEU A 27 -11.27 3.46 -0.86
CA LEU A 27 -10.81 4.20 0.33
C LEU A 27 -11.04 5.71 0.21
N LEU A 28 -10.89 6.30 -0.97
CA LEU A 28 -11.11 7.73 -1.20
C LEU A 28 -12.53 8.18 -0.83
N MET A 29 -13.50 7.27 -0.84
CA MET A 29 -14.88 7.51 -0.43
C MET A 29 -15.15 7.20 1.06
N HIS A 30 -14.12 6.79 1.81
CA HIS A 30 -14.26 6.38 3.20
C HIS A 30 -13.84 7.51 4.16
N GLU A 31 -14.55 7.67 5.28
CA GLU A 31 -14.26 8.65 6.33
C GLU A 31 -12.79 8.67 6.82
N TRP A 32 -12.07 7.55 6.66
CA TRP A 32 -10.65 7.49 7.00
C TRP A 32 -9.79 8.43 6.16
N MET A 33 -10.29 8.84 5.00
CA MET A 33 -9.60 9.75 4.08
C MET A 33 -9.92 11.22 4.34
N ASP A 34 -10.90 11.52 5.21
CA ASP A 34 -11.29 12.89 5.50
C ASP A 34 -10.10 13.70 6.04
N GLY A 35 -9.79 14.81 5.36
CA GLY A 35 -8.65 15.65 5.70
C GLY A 35 -7.27 15.05 5.39
N CYS A 36 -7.17 13.89 4.73
CA CYS A 36 -5.90 13.35 4.27
C CYS A 36 -5.44 14.01 2.97
N VAL A 37 -4.16 14.38 2.91
CA VAL A 37 -3.51 14.75 1.65
C VAL A 37 -3.24 13.45 0.86
N TYR A 38 -3.92 13.29 -0.28
CA TYR A 38 -3.66 12.13 -1.14
C TYR A 38 -2.50 12.41 -2.10
N VAL A 39 -1.46 11.59 -2.04
CA VAL A 39 -0.24 11.75 -2.82
C VAL A 39 -0.11 10.59 -3.82
N ASN A 40 -0.27 10.90 -5.10
CA ASN A 40 -0.10 9.95 -6.19
C ASN A 40 0.83 10.55 -7.25
N PRO A 41 2.04 9.96 -7.48
CA PRO A 41 2.98 10.48 -8.47
C PRO A 41 2.43 10.51 -9.89
N ASP A 42 1.56 9.57 -10.27
CA ASP A 42 0.97 9.52 -11.60
C ASP A 42 0.05 10.73 -11.84
N PHE A 43 -0.73 11.13 -10.83
CA PHE A 43 -1.56 12.34 -10.90
C PHE A 43 -0.69 13.60 -10.94
N ILE A 44 0.37 13.65 -10.13
CA ILE A 44 1.32 14.78 -10.16
C ILE A 44 1.98 14.89 -11.54
N ALA A 45 2.40 13.77 -12.14
CA ALA A 45 2.99 13.76 -13.48
C ALA A 45 2.03 14.33 -14.53
N ARG A 46 0.77 13.91 -14.49
CA ARG A 46 -0.28 14.40 -15.39
C ARG A 46 -0.60 15.87 -15.16
N ASP A 47 -0.83 16.27 -13.92
CA ASP A 47 -1.45 17.54 -13.57
C ASP A 47 -0.41 18.69 -13.49
N GLU A 48 0.84 18.42 -13.04
CA GLU A 48 1.89 19.42 -12.92
C GLU A 48 2.89 19.38 -14.09
N PHE A 49 3.07 18.22 -14.76
CA PHE A 49 4.09 18.06 -15.80
C PHE A 49 3.54 17.69 -17.18
N GLY A 50 2.21 17.49 -17.30
CA GLY A 50 1.50 17.36 -18.58
C GLY A 50 1.63 16.02 -19.29
N ASP A 51 2.59 15.15 -18.91
CA ASP A 51 2.79 13.84 -19.50
C ASP A 51 3.27 12.82 -18.47
N TRP A 52 2.44 11.84 -18.16
CA TRP A 52 2.76 10.76 -17.22
C TRP A 52 3.65 9.66 -17.78
N ASN A 53 3.92 9.66 -19.09
CA ASN A 53 4.79 8.67 -19.75
C ASN A 53 6.20 9.19 -20.04
N ALA A 54 6.40 10.51 -20.05
CA ALA A 54 7.71 11.09 -20.25
C ALA A 54 8.63 10.76 -19.05
N PRO A 55 9.81 10.16 -19.25
CA PRO A 55 10.70 9.78 -18.16
C PRO A 55 11.06 10.94 -17.21
N ASP A 56 11.25 12.14 -17.75
CA ASP A 56 11.52 13.35 -16.96
C ASP A 56 10.32 13.73 -16.07
N ALA A 57 9.11 13.72 -16.63
CA ALA A 57 7.90 14.01 -15.87
C ALA A 57 7.68 12.98 -14.74
N VAL A 58 7.88 11.69 -15.02
CA VAL A 58 7.79 10.63 -14.02
C VAL A 58 8.82 10.83 -12.89
N PHE A 59 10.06 11.19 -13.24
CA PHE A 59 11.11 11.45 -12.24
C PHE A 59 10.77 12.66 -11.37
N ARG A 60 10.37 13.79 -11.97
CA ARG A 60 9.99 15.01 -11.27
C ARG A 60 8.77 14.80 -10.38
N ALA A 61 7.77 14.06 -10.87
CA ALA A 61 6.58 13.71 -10.10
C ALA A 61 6.91 12.82 -8.89
N ALA A 62 7.80 11.86 -9.05
CA ALA A 62 8.26 11.03 -7.93
C ALA A 62 8.97 11.86 -6.86
N HIS A 63 9.80 12.83 -7.27
CA HIS A 63 10.48 13.77 -6.35
C HIS A 63 9.48 14.68 -5.66
N ARG A 64 8.55 15.28 -6.42
CA ARG A 64 7.49 16.14 -5.88
C ARG A 64 6.60 15.38 -4.88
N ALA A 65 6.23 14.13 -5.18
CA ALA A 65 5.49 13.29 -4.27
C ALA A 65 6.27 13.01 -2.97
N ALA A 66 7.60 12.86 -3.05
CA ALA A 66 8.43 12.69 -1.86
C ALA A 66 8.44 13.98 -1.00
N GLU A 67 8.60 15.14 -1.61
CA GLU A 67 8.54 16.44 -0.91
C GLU A 67 7.20 16.65 -0.18
N ILE A 68 6.07 16.35 -0.85
CA ILE A 68 4.75 16.48 -0.26
C ILE A 68 4.61 15.55 0.96
N ARG A 69 5.07 14.30 0.86
CA ARG A 69 5.04 13.35 1.98
C ARG A 69 5.90 13.82 3.16
N GLU A 70 7.12 14.32 2.89
CA GLU A 70 8.00 14.85 3.92
C GLU A 70 7.38 16.08 4.60
N GLY A 71 6.80 17.00 3.82
CA GLY A 71 6.09 18.15 4.36
C GLY A 71 4.92 17.72 5.27
N CYS A 72 4.12 16.74 4.85
CA CYS A 72 3.04 16.20 5.68
C CYS A 72 3.57 15.56 6.98
N LEU A 73 4.73 14.88 6.92
CA LEU A 73 5.35 14.28 8.09
C LEU A 73 5.79 15.35 9.10
N VAL A 74 6.49 16.39 8.62
CA VAL A 74 6.97 17.51 9.46
C VAL A 74 5.79 18.28 10.09
N ASP A 75 4.79 18.63 9.28
CA ASP A 75 3.60 19.38 9.71
C ASP A 75 2.58 18.54 10.47
N ARG A 76 2.83 17.22 10.63
CA ARG A 76 1.91 16.25 11.25
C ARG A 76 0.52 16.25 10.60
N ARG A 77 0.44 16.43 9.28
CA ARG A 77 -0.80 16.37 8.51
C ARG A 77 -1.10 14.93 8.07
N SER A 78 -2.37 14.53 8.21
CA SER A 78 -2.85 13.23 7.71
C SER A 78 -2.63 13.10 6.21
N LEU A 79 -2.13 11.94 5.78
CA LEU A 79 -1.84 11.69 4.37
C LEU A 79 -2.14 10.25 3.96
N ALA A 80 -2.35 10.07 2.65
CA ALA A 80 -2.53 8.77 2.03
C ALA A 80 -1.68 8.70 0.74
N PHE A 81 -1.10 7.53 0.45
CA PHE A 81 -0.38 7.31 -0.80
C PHE A 81 -0.36 5.85 -1.23
N GLU A 82 -0.13 5.65 -2.54
CA GLU A 82 0.13 4.34 -3.12
C GLU A 82 1.63 4.06 -3.25
N THR A 83 2.02 2.80 -3.09
CA THR A 83 3.41 2.38 -3.29
C THR A 83 3.51 0.92 -3.73
N VAL A 84 4.53 0.60 -4.53
CA VAL A 84 4.90 -0.79 -4.80
C VAL A 84 5.49 -1.46 -3.55
N LEU A 85 6.00 -0.69 -2.62
CA LEU A 85 6.65 -1.15 -1.38
C LEU A 85 7.81 -2.14 -1.68
N SER A 86 8.69 -1.76 -2.59
CA SER A 86 9.81 -2.61 -3.03
C SER A 86 11.20 -1.97 -2.84
N ALA A 87 11.25 -0.82 -2.15
CA ALA A 87 12.48 -0.05 -1.91
C ALA A 87 12.57 0.40 -0.45
N PRO A 88 13.80 0.53 0.11
CA PRO A 88 14.03 0.81 1.52
C PRO A 88 13.50 2.17 1.98
N ASP A 89 13.48 3.18 1.11
CA ASP A 89 13.04 4.55 1.41
C ASP A 89 11.61 4.60 1.97
N LYS A 90 10.74 3.72 1.49
CA LYS A 90 9.36 3.65 2.00
C LYS A 90 9.30 3.05 3.41
N MET A 91 10.18 2.10 3.69
CA MET A 91 10.31 1.54 5.04
C MET A 91 10.79 2.59 6.03
N ASP A 92 11.80 3.37 5.64
CA ASP A 92 12.32 4.45 6.47
C ASP A 92 11.26 5.52 6.74
N PHE A 93 10.53 5.93 5.71
CA PHE A 93 9.42 6.88 5.87
C PHE A 93 8.36 6.38 6.86
N LEU A 94 7.94 5.11 6.76
CA LEU A 94 6.95 4.51 7.66
C LEU A 94 7.45 4.45 9.10
N ARG A 95 8.74 4.14 9.31
CA ARG A 95 9.35 4.14 10.64
C ARG A 95 9.32 5.53 11.26
N ARG A 96 9.75 6.54 10.51
CA ARG A 96 9.73 7.95 10.96
C ARG A 96 8.31 8.45 11.23
N ALA A 97 7.35 8.06 10.42
CA ALA A 97 5.94 8.40 10.65
C ALA A 97 5.43 7.78 11.97
N ARG A 98 5.78 6.53 12.27
CA ARG A 98 5.46 5.90 13.55
C ARG A 98 6.10 6.64 14.72
N GLU A 99 7.38 6.98 14.63
CA GLU A 99 8.12 7.75 15.64
C GLU A 99 7.51 9.15 15.85
N ALA A 100 7.03 9.77 14.78
CA ALA A 100 6.28 11.04 14.82
C ALA A 100 4.84 10.89 15.35
N GLY A 101 4.40 9.69 15.72
CA GLY A 101 3.11 9.44 16.35
C GLY A 101 1.92 9.34 15.40
N PHE A 102 2.15 9.08 14.11
CA PHE A 102 1.07 8.80 13.17
C PHE A 102 0.37 7.47 13.49
N PHE A 103 -0.94 7.43 13.25
CA PHE A 103 -1.70 6.18 13.20
C PHE A 103 -1.59 5.60 11.79
N ILE A 104 -0.91 4.46 11.65
CA ILE A 104 -0.59 3.86 10.35
C ILE A 104 -1.60 2.77 10.00
N ARG A 105 -2.28 2.92 8.85
CA ARG A 105 -3.09 1.87 8.20
C ARG A 105 -2.41 1.42 6.92
N LEU A 106 -2.11 0.14 6.83
CA LEU A 106 -1.59 -0.51 5.63
C LEU A 106 -2.70 -1.34 4.96
N PHE A 107 -2.94 -1.09 3.69
CA PHE A 107 -3.74 -1.93 2.80
C PHE A 107 -2.80 -2.57 1.79
N PHE A 108 -2.58 -3.85 1.92
CA PHE A 108 -1.69 -4.59 1.01
C PHE A 108 -2.52 -5.43 0.05
N VAL A 109 -2.24 -5.29 -1.25
CA VAL A 109 -2.92 -6.02 -2.33
C VAL A 109 -1.91 -6.90 -3.03
N GLY A 110 -2.07 -8.20 -2.92
CA GLY A 110 -1.23 -9.19 -3.58
C GLY A 110 -1.99 -10.03 -4.60
N THR A 111 -1.26 -10.90 -5.29
CA THR A 111 -1.75 -11.88 -6.25
C THR A 111 -0.98 -13.18 -6.06
N ASP A 112 -1.52 -14.31 -6.52
CA ASP A 112 -0.89 -15.62 -6.38
C ASP A 112 0.44 -15.75 -7.11
N ASP A 113 0.57 -15.07 -8.25
CA ASP A 113 1.73 -15.20 -9.12
C ASP A 113 2.08 -13.90 -9.82
N PRO A 114 3.37 -13.53 -9.97
CA PRO A 114 3.79 -12.32 -10.66
C PRO A 114 3.41 -12.29 -12.15
N SER A 115 3.09 -13.42 -12.79
CA SER A 115 2.60 -13.45 -14.17
C SER A 115 1.24 -12.78 -14.32
N ILE A 116 0.36 -12.88 -13.31
CA ILE A 116 -0.91 -12.14 -13.25
C ILE A 116 -0.64 -10.64 -13.33
N ASN A 117 0.32 -10.19 -12.55
CA ASN A 117 0.75 -8.80 -12.52
C ASN A 117 1.30 -8.33 -13.88
N ALA A 118 2.20 -9.14 -14.49
CA ALA A 118 2.80 -8.84 -15.78
C ALA A 118 1.74 -8.75 -16.89
N LYS A 119 0.81 -9.71 -16.94
CA LYS A 119 -0.33 -9.70 -17.88
C LYS A 119 -1.15 -8.42 -17.75
N ARG A 120 -1.51 -8.02 -16.53
CA ARG A 120 -2.32 -6.82 -16.27
C ARG A 120 -1.59 -5.53 -16.65
N VAL A 121 -0.28 -5.46 -16.38
CA VAL A 121 0.53 -4.31 -16.82
C VAL A 121 0.58 -4.26 -18.35
N ALA A 122 0.81 -5.38 -19.04
CA ALA A 122 0.83 -5.44 -20.50
C ALA A 122 -0.52 -4.98 -21.11
N MET A 123 -1.65 -5.45 -20.58
CA MET A 123 -2.98 -5.01 -21.02
C MET A 123 -3.18 -3.50 -20.84
N ARG A 124 -2.78 -2.97 -19.68
CA ARG A 124 -2.85 -1.52 -19.42
C ARG A 124 -2.01 -0.70 -20.37
N VAL A 125 -0.82 -1.20 -20.77
CA VAL A 125 0.04 -0.55 -21.76
C VAL A 125 -0.64 -0.49 -23.13
N MET A 126 -1.33 -1.55 -23.55
CA MET A 126 -2.12 -1.56 -24.79
C MET A 126 -3.25 -0.52 -24.77
N GLU A 127 -3.74 -0.13 -23.59
CA GLU A 127 -4.74 0.91 -23.36
C GLU A 127 -4.11 2.32 -23.19
N GLY A 128 -2.80 2.48 -23.46
CA GLY A 128 -2.08 3.75 -23.34
C GLY A 128 -1.54 4.07 -21.93
N GLY A 129 -1.58 3.12 -21.01
CA GLY A 129 -1.07 3.30 -19.65
C GLY A 129 0.45 3.12 -19.53
N HIS A 130 0.97 3.43 -18.34
CA HIS A 130 2.40 3.39 -18.04
C HIS A 130 3.00 1.98 -18.11
N ASP A 131 4.11 1.82 -18.82
CA ASP A 131 4.85 0.57 -18.96
C ASP A 131 5.80 0.32 -17.76
N VAL A 132 5.92 -0.96 -17.39
CA VAL A 132 6.91 -1.44 -16.42
C VAL A 132 7.54 -2.73 -16.97
N PRO A 133 8.86 -2.77 -17.19
CA PRO A 133 9.54 -3.96 -17.70
C PRO A 133 9.27 -5.22 -16.86
N ILE A 134 8.97 -6.35 -17.51
CA ILE A 134 8.60 -7.63 -16.85
C ILE A 134 9.63 -8.04 -15.77
N PRO A 135 10.95 -8.01 -16.01
CA PRO A 135 11.92 -8.36 -14.97
C PRO A 135 11.81 -7.48 -13.71
N LYS A 136 11.44 -6.21 -13.91
CA LYS A 136 11.19 -5.26 -12.82
C LYS A 136 9.92 -5.60 -12.02
N ILE A 137 8.87 -6.07 -12.72
CA ILE A 137 7.62 -6.52 -12.08
C ILE A 137 7.92 -7.71 -11.18
N ILE A 138 8.60 -8.74 -11.69
CA ILE A 138 8.95 -9.96 -10.96
C ILE A 138 9.82 -9.64 -9.75
N GLY A 139 10.90 -8.87 -9.94
CA GLY A 139 11.80 -8.52 -8.84
C GLY A 139 11.13 -7.66 -7.75
N ARG A 140 10.20 -6.80 -8.14
CA ARG A 140 9.41 -5.98 -7.20
C ARG A 140 8.34 -6.78 -6.47
N TYR A 141 7.79 -7.82 -7.09
CA TYR A 141 6.78 -8.69 -6.48
C TYR A 141 7.32 -9.32 -5.19
N THR A 142 8.43 -10.05 -5.27
CA THR A 142 9.05 -10.69 -4.11
C THR A 142 9.44 -9.69 -3.02
N LYS A 143 10.05 -8.55 -3.41
CA LYS A 143 10.42 -7.49 -2.46
C LYS A 143 9.21 -6.89 -1.76
N SER A 144 8.12 -6.67 -2.50
CA SER A 144 6.88 -6.11 -1.97
C SER A 144 6.28 -7.00 -0.88
N LEU A 145 6.23 -8.32 -1.11
CA LEU A 145 5.77 -9.29 -0.12
C LEU A 145 6.66 -9.29 1.14
N ALA A 146 7.99 -9.32 0.95
CA ALA A 146 8.94 -9.31 2.04
C ALA A 146 8.81 -8.03 2.90
N TYR A 147 8.67 -6.86 2.27
CA TYR A 147 8.48 -5.61 3.00
C TYR A 147 7.10 -5.51 3.67
N CYS A 148 6.05 -6.07 3.07
CA CYS A 148 4.74 -6.11 3.70
C CYS A 148 4.80 -6.76 5.08
N SER A 149 5.51 -7.88 5.22
CA SER A 149 5.63 -8.59 6.51
C SER A 149 6.34 -7.74 7.58
N VAL A 150 7.30 -6.90 7.18
CA VAL A 150 7.99 -5.97 8.11
C VAL A 150 7.09 -4.79 8.46
N VAL A 151 6.42 -4.19 7.46
CA VAL A 151 5.51 -3.04 7.70
C VAL A 151 4.33 -3.43 8.56
N ALA A 152 3.84 -4.67 8.48
CA ALA A 152 2.76 -5.14 9.32
C ALA A 152 3.06 -5.06 10.83
N TRP A 153 4.33 -5.05 11.22
CA TRP A 153 4.77 -4.81 12.60
C TRP A 153 4.77 -3.32 12.98
N LEU A 154 5.00 -2.45 11.99
CA LEU A 154 5.02 -1.01 12.19
C LEU A 154 3.61 -0.41 12.18
N ALA A 155 2.71 -1.01 11.41
CA ALA A 155 1.36 -0.49 11.23
C ALA A 155 0.44 -0.78 12.42
N ASP A 156 -0.37 0.21 12.80
CA ASP A 156 -1.42 0.03 13.82
C ASP A 156 -2.53 -0.89 13.31
N ARG A 157 -2.79 -0.87 12.00
CA ARG A 157 -3.74 -1.77 11.32
C ARG A 157 -3.20 -2.18 9.96
N THR A 158 -3.27 -3.47 9.68
CA THR A 158 -2.91 -4.05 8.37
C THR A 158 -4.09 -4.84 7.82
N TYR A 159 -4.39 -4.62 6.55
CA TYR A 159 -5.43 -5.32 5.79
C TYR A 159 -4.75 -5.93 4.57
N VAL A 160 -4.82 -7.25 4.41
CA VAL A 160 -4.20 -7.97 3.29
C VAL A 160 -5.27 -8.55 2.39
N TYR A 161 -5.20 -8.17 1.12
CA TYR A 161 -6.16 -8.54 0.09
C TYR A 161 -5.50 -9.42 -0.98
N ASP A 162 -6.21 -10.45 -1.39
CA ASP A 162 -5.93 -11.20 -2.61
C ASP A 162 -6.73 -10.64 -3.78
N ASN A 163 -6.04 -10.38 -4.88
CA ASN A 163 -6.65 -9.92 -6.13
C ASN A 163 -6.17 -10.77 -7.32
N SER A 164 -6.10 -12.09 -7.14
CA SER A 164 -5.63 -13.01 -8.17
C SER A 164 -6.63 -13.21 -9.32
N ILE A 165 -7.92 -13.05 -9.05
CA ILE A 165 -8.99 -13.33 -10.01
C ILE A 165 -9.31 -12.07 -10.83
N ASP A 166 -9.22 -12.17 -12.16
CA ASP A 166 -9.58 -11.08 -13.05
C ASP A 166 -11.09 -10.79 -12.97
N ASN A 167 -11.46 -9.51 -13.06
CA ASN A 167 -12.85 -9.03 -13.02
C ASN A 167 -13.62 -9.37 -11.72
N ALA A 168 -12.93 -9.76 -10.66
CA ALA A 168 -13.50 -9.96 -9.34
C ALA A 168 -13.10 -8.84 -8.38
N ARG A 169 -13.86 -8.68 -7.28
CA ARG A 169 -13.43 -7.80 -6.19
C ARG A 169 -12.29 -8.45 -5.42
N ALA A 170 -11.29 -7.65 -5.04
CA ALA A 170 -10.22 -8.12 -4.17
C ALA A 170 -10.80 -8.68 -2.86
N LYS A 171 -10.35 -9.89 -2.48
CA LYS A 171 -10.82 -10.60 -1.28
C LYS A 171 -9.94 -10.25 -0.09
N LEU A 172 -10.52 -9.74 0.98
CA LEU A 172 -9.81 -9.56 2.25
C LEU A 172 -9.47 -10.95 2.83
N LEU A 173 -8.17 -11.24 2.99
CA LEU A 173 -7.68 -12.50 3.53
C LEU A 173 -7.59 -12.44 5.06
N PHE A 174 -6.95 -11.41 5.58
CA PHE A 174 -6.78 -11.23 7.02
C PHE A 174 -6.53 -9.78 7.42
N ARG A 175 -6.69 -9.54 8.70
CA ARG A 175 -6.28 -8.29 9.37
C ARG A 175 -5.22 -8.58 10.43
N ALA A 176 -4.29 -7.65 10.58
CA ALA A 176 -3.31 -7.65 11.65
C ALA A 176 -3.23 -6.28 12.35
N SER A 177 -2.70 -6.25 13.54
CA SER A 177 -2.48 -5.05 14.34
C SER A 177 -1.13 -5.17 15.05
N LYS A 178 -0.23 -4.23 14.80
CA LYS A 178 1.09 -4.15 15.47
C LYS A 178 1.83 -5.50 15.48
N GLY A 179 1.89 -6.15 14.32
CA GLY A 179 2.55 -7.45 14.15
C GLY A 179 1.77 -8.66 14.67
N ARG A 180 0.54 -8.50 15.16
CA ARG A 180 -0.32 -9.59 15.61
C ARG A 180 -1.46 -9.84 14.64
N LEU A 181 -1.70 -11.09 14.28
CA LEU A 181 -2.87 -11.49 13.50
C LEU A 181 -4.13 -11.29 14.35
N VAL A 182 -5.13 -10.58 13.80
CA VAL A 182 -6.38 -10.26 14.52
C VAL A 182 -7.54 -11.09 14.01
N LYS A 183 -7.69 -11.21 12.68
CA LYS A 183 -8.79 -11.96 12.07
C LYS A 183 -8.42 -12.49 10.71
N VAL A 184 -8.80 -13.73 10.44
CA VAL A 184 -8.71 -14.40 9.15
C VAL A 184 -10.12 -14.54 8.58
N TYR A 185 -10.30 -14.24 7.28
CA TYR A 185 -11.61 -14.22 6.60
C TYR A 185 -11.85 -15.41 5.68
N GLY A 186 -10.92 -16.35 5.62
CA GLY A 186 -10.99 -17.55 4.80
C GLY A 186 -9.59 -18.17 4.64
N ASP A 187 -9.45 -19.07 3.68
CA ASP A 187 -8.17 -19.69 3.39
C ASP A 187 -7.13 -18.64 2.98
N ILE A 188 -5.93 -18.78 3.53
CA ILE A 188 -4.80 -17.90 3.21
C ILE A 188 -4.03 -18.51 2.04
N ASN A 189 -3.96 -17.76 0.96
CA ASN A 189 -3.21 -18.13 -0.23
C ASN A 189 -1.72 -18.37 0.08
N PRO A 190 -1.02 -19.27 -0.64
CA PRO A 190 0.40 -19.56 -0.41
C PRO A 190 1.29 -18.31 -0.33
N TRP A 191 1.10 -17.34 -1.22
CA TRP A 191 1.87 -16.11 -1.21
C TRP A 191 1.70 -15.28 0.07
N ALA A 192 0.49 -15.29 0.65
CA ALA A 192 0.18 -14.51 1.85
C ALA A 192 0.63 -15.23 3.14
N ARG A 193 0.90 -16.55 3.07
CA ARG A 193 1.44 -17.33 4.21
C ARG A 193 2.80 -16.81 4.66
N GLU A 194 3.65 -16.33 3.75
CA GLU A 194 4.94 -15.73 4.13
C GLU A 194 4.75 -14.50 5.04
N ILE A 195 3.67 -13.75 4.83
CA ILE A 195 3.35 -12.60 5.67
C ILE A 195 2.82 -13.07 7.03
N THR A 196 1.85 -14.01 7.04
CA THR A 196 1.25 -14.49 8.30
C THR A 196 2.23 -15.25 9.17
N ASN A 197 3.17 -16.03 8.60
CA ASN A 197 4.19 -16.76 9.34
C ASN A 197 5.15 -15.85 10.13
N ARG A 198 5.23 -14.58 9.77
CA ARG A 198 6.01 -13.56 10.49
C ARG A 198 5.20 -12.76 11.49
N LEU A 199 3.89 -12.97 11.57
CA LEU A 199 3.01 -12.34 12.54
C LEU A 199 2.85 -13.23 13.76
N LEU A 200 2.61 -12.61 14.93
CA LEU A 200 2.19 -13.34 16.11
C LEU A 200 0.77 -13.89 15.91
N PRO A 201 0.46 -15.08 16.42
CA PRO A 201 -0.88 -15.65 16.27
C PRO A 201 -1.95 -14.81 16.97
N VAL A 202 -3.20 -15.09 16.63
CA VAL A 202 -4.37 -14.53 17.33
C VAL A 202 -4.25 -14.87 18.82
N SER A 203 -4.40 -13.86 19.70
CA SER A 203 -4.47 -14.11 21.13
C SER A 203 -5.83 -14.69 21.50
N SER A 204 -5.87 -15.66 22.41
CA SER A 204 -7.12 -16.21 22.95
C SER A 204 -8.01 -15.13 23.60
N ASP A 205 -7.41 -14.03 24.07
CA ASP A 205 -8.12 -12.94 24.75
C ASP A 205 -8.80 -11.95 23.77
N ASP A 206 -8.39 -11.93 22.50
CA ASP A 206 -8.95 -11.02 21.48
C ASP A 206 -10.25 -11.55 20.83
N THR A 207 -10.66 -12.77 21.13
CA THR A 207 -11.88 -13.39 20.58
C THR A 207 -13.17 -12.78 21.15
N ALA A 208 -13.09 -12.00 22.20
CA ALA A 208 -14.25 -11.42 22.92
C ALA A 208 -14.68 -10.01 22.42
N LEU A 209 -14.02 -9.46 21.40
CA LEU A 209 -14.29 -8.11 20.83
C LEU A 209 -14.61 -8.15 19.33
N ILE A 210 -15.44 -9.11 18.90
CA ILE A 210 -15.97 -9.20 17.53
C ILE A 210 -17.46 -8.89 17.55
#